data_873d6adb825f44f89cdae8aba75bd774
#
_entry.id   873d6adb825f44f89cdae8aba75bd774
#
_cell.length_a   1.000
_cell.length_b   1.000
_cell.length_c   1.000
_cell.angle_alpha   90.00
_cell.angle_beta   90.00
_cell.angle_gamma   90.00
#
_symmetry.space_group_name_H-M   'P 1'
#
loop_
_entity.id
_entity.type
_entity.pdbx_description
1 polymer ?
#
loop_
_entity_poly.entity_id
_entity_poly.type
_entity_poly.pdbx_seq_one_letter_code
_entity_poly.pdbx_strand_id
1 'polypeptide(L)'
;MDRRSFLCTAALSALATATTSPLLFGQSISQRQPIFGRRRAQRGKNQQKIPIAVQLYSVHRLAASDLAGTLDEIAKMGYDGVEFAGYYGNDPKDIRKMLDNSGLKCAGTHTDLRDLEDDRFDRTAEIHNILGGKLMIAPIVPYSIENALHDVDTNKRLAERFNVMAEKAKPYGLFVGTHGGEGRLVDGIPASERFFNDTVPEVVMQIDIAYFMSTGGDPYKMIEKYKGRSKTIHLKESGRGGPIIGSGNVDWDRIFSLCETVGGTEWYVAEDEGSADDFGRIAACIKALRAMGK
;
A
#
# COMPACT_ATOMS: atom_id res chain seq x y z
N MET A 1 2.09 43.02 -19.11
CA MET A 1 3.11 42.91 -20.16
C MET A 1 3.73 41.54 -20.01
N ASP A 2 3.64 40.56 -20.88
CA ASP A 2 3.01 40.40 -22.18
C ASP A 2 2.61 38.96 -22.37
N ARG A 3 1.48 38.71 -23.01
CA ARG A 3 0.97 37.42 -23.45
C ARG A 3 1.65 37.06 -24.76
N ARG A 4 2.10 35.81 -24.93
CA ARG A 4 2.20 35.23 -26.28
C ARG A 4 1.73 33.79 -26.33
N SER A 5 0.59 33.66 -26.97
CA SER A 5 0.00 32.46 -27.55
C SER A 5 0.91 31.88 -28.63
N PHE A 6 0.92 30.53 -28.72
CA PHE A 6 1.29 29.85 -29.96
C PHE A 6 0.22 28.84 -30.34
N LEU A 7 -0.49 29.18 -31.39
CA LEU A 7 -1.30 28.30 -32.21
C LEU A 7 -0.36 27.46 -33.09
N CYS A 8 -0.65 26.17 -33.24
CA CYS A 8 -0.10 25.42 -34.32
C CYS A 8 -1.16 24.57 -35.01
N THR A 9 -1.18 24.73 -36.26
CA THR A 9 -2.01 24.43 -37.40
C THR A 9 -2.25 22.97 -37.65
N ALA A 10 -3.45 22.64 -38.11
CA ALA A 10 -3.86 21.40 -38.72
C ALA A 10 -3.31 21.22 -40.14
N ALA A 11 -3.01 20.01 -40.53
CA ALA A 11 -2.88 19.64 -41.94
C ALA A 11 -3.66 18.35 -42.22
N LEU A 12 -4.68 18.48 -43.07
CA LEU A 12 -5.44 17.42 -43.74
C LEU A 12 -4.66 16.96 -44.99
N SER A 13 -4.85 15.72 -45.36
CA SER A 13 -4.99 15.11 -46.69
C SER A 13 -4.50 13.64 -46.63
N ALA A 14 -5.02 12.63 -47.29
CA ALA A 14 -5.98 12.53 -48.37
C ALA A 14 -6.56 11.09 -48.41
N LEU A 15 -7.75 10.97 -49.01
CA LEU A 15 -8.43 9.73 -49.37
C LEU A 15 -7.64 8.94 -50.43
N ALA A 16 -7.71 7.60 -50.32
CA ALA A 16 -7.59 6.72 -51.49
C ALA A 16 -8.60 5.56 -51.36
N THR A 17 -9.53 5.54 -52.28
CA THR A 17 -10.53 4.52 -52.50
C THR A 17 -9.90 3.36 -53.35
N ALA A 18 -10.14 2.13 -52.95
CA ALA A 18 -10.02 0.99 -53.87
C ALA A 18 -10.97 -0.15 -53.50
N THR A 19 -11.70 -0.50 -54.44
CA THR A 19 -12.77 -1.41 -54.79
C THR A 19 -12.70 -2.83 -54.24
N THR A 20 -13.88 -3.32 -54.00
CA THR A 20 -14.52 -4.62 -53.78
C THR A 20 -13.97 -5.83 -54.55
N SER A 21 -13.91 -7.00 -53.90
CA SER A 21 -14.63 -8.23 -54.25
C SER A 21 -14.51 -9.34 -53.20
N PRO A 22 -15.51 -10.20 -52.99
CA PRO A 22 -15.66 -11.10 -51.86
C PRO A 22 -15.14 -12.50 -52.18
N LEU A 23 -14.46 -13.11 -51.24
CA LEU A 23 -14.23 -14.56 -51.20
C LEU A 23 -14.72 -15.13 -49.90
N LEU A 24 -15.80 -15.90 -49.99
CA LEU A 24 -16.33 -16.79 -49.00
C LEU A 24 -15.29 -17.87 -48.65
N PHE A 25 -14.87 -17.91 -47.39
CA PHE A 25 -14.44 -19.14 -46.75
C PHE A 25 -14.92 -19.14 -45.30
N GLY A 26 -15.95 -19.97 -45.08
CA GLY A 26 -16.41 -20.32 -43.76
C GLY A 26 -15.36 -21.13 -43.01
N GLN A 27 -14.90 -20.61 -41.87
CA GLN A 27 -14.31 -21.43 -40.83
C GLN A 27 -14.95 -21.06 -39.50
N SER A 28 -15.50 -22.06 -38.87
CA SER A 28 -16.15 -22.01 -37.56
C SER A 28 -15.20 -21.46 -36.52
N ILE A 29 -15.55 -20.31 -35.97
CA ILE A 29 -14.88 -19.80 -34.77
C ILE A 29 -15.36 -20.67 -33.61
N SER A 30 -14.55 -21.65 -33.26
CA SER A 30 -14.66 -22.37 -32.00
C SER A 30 -14.59 -21.35 -30.87
N GLN A 31 -15.69 -21.16 -30.15
CA GLN A 31 -15.75 -20.39 -28.92
C GLN A 31 -14.85 -21.10 -27.91
N ARG A 32 -13.63 -20.59 -27.73
CA ARG A 32 -12.80 -20.94 -26.56
C ARG A 32 -13.44 -20.31 -25.34
N GLN A 33 -14.18 -21.10 -24.60
CA GLN A 33 -14.57 -20.75 -23.26
C GLN A 33 -13.28 -20.55 -22.42
N PRO A 34 -13.22 -19.51 -21.58
CA PRO A 34 -12.09 -19.36 -20.67
C PRO A 34 -12.11 -20.53 -19.67
N ILE A 35 -11.05 -21.31 -19.68
CA ILE A 35 -10.83 -22.39 -18.72
C ILE A 35 -10.46 -21.74 -17.39
N PHE A 36 -11.45 -21.22 -16.67
CA PHE A 36 -11.33 -20.94 -15.26
C PHE A 36 -11.49 -22.25 -14.48
N GLY A 37 -10.49 -23.09 -14.58
CA GLY A 37 -10.32 -24.22 -13.68
C GLY A 37 -9.90 -23.72 -12.32
N ARG A 38 -10.86 -23.38 -11.47
CA ARG A 38 -10.65 -23.12 -10.04
C ARG A 38 -10.10 -24.38 -9.37
N ARG A 39 -8.79 -24.54 -9.34
CA ARG A 39 -8.16 -25.33 -8.28
C ARG A 39 -8.24 -24.48 -7.01
N ARG A 40 -9.35 -24.56 -6.33
CA ARG A 40 -9.48 -24.13 -4.93
C ARG A 40 -8.51 -25.02 -4.15
N ALA A 41 -7.30 -24.50 -3.88
CA ALA A 41 -6.41 -25.13 -2.90
C ALA A 41 -7.23 -25.28 -1.62
N GLN A 42 -7.34 -26.53 -1.10
CA GLN A 42 -7.97 -26.79 0.18
C GLN A 42 -7.16 -26.02 1.23
N ARG A 43 -7.68 -24.87 1.64
CA ARG A 43 -7.16 -24.14 2.82
C ARG A 43 -7.25 -25.12 3.99
N GLY A 44 -6.09 -25.39 4.60
CA GLY A 44 -6.03 -26.11 5.87
C GLY A 44 -6.96 -25.43 6.87
N LYS A 45 -7.85 -26.19 7.48
CA LYS A 45 -8.79 -25.74 8.50
C LYS A 45 -7.98 -25.23 9.70
N ASN A 46 -7.67 -23.94 9.77
CA ASN A 46 -7.23 -23.14 10.95
C ASN A 46 -6.28 -21.97 10.62
N GLN A 47 -6.20 -21.50 9.38
CA GLN A 47 -5.46 -20.26 9.15
C GLN A 47 -6.38 -19.09 9.51
N GLN A 48 -6.03 -18.37 10.59
CA GLN A 48 -6.73 -17.14 10.99
C GLN A 48 -6.67 -16.15 9.81
N LYS A 49 -7.80 -15.58 9.42
CA LYS A 49 -7.83 -14.57 8.35
C LYS A 49 -6.99 -13.38 8.76
N ILE A 50 -6.14 -12.89 7.86
CA ILE A 50 -5.44 -11.63 8.05
C ILE A 50 -6.49 -10.51 8.03
N PRO A 51 -6.55 -9.66 9.06
CA PRO A 51 -7.51 -8.55 9.13
C PRO A 51 -7.19 -7.49 8.07
N ILE A 52 -8.23 -6.75 7.67
CA ILE A 52 -8.14 -5.71 6.65
C ILE A 52 -8.38 -4.35 7.30
N ALA A 53 -7.42 -3.46 7.15
CA ALA A 53 -7.53 -2.06 7.52
C ALA A 53 -7.62 -1.16 6.28
N VAL A 54 -7.98 0.10 6.51
CA VAL A 54 -7.85 1.16 5.51
C VAL A 54 -6.86 2.21 6.01
N GLN A 55 -5.99 2.71 5.11
CA GLN A 55 -5.14 3.86 5.40
C GLN A 55 -6.00 5.14 5.40
N LEU A 56 -6.01 5.87 6.52
CA LEU A 56 -6.86 7.06 6.68
C LEU A 56 -6.48 8.22 5.76
N TYR A 57 -5.32 8.17 5.12
CA TYR A 57 -4.99 9.14 4.07
C TYR A 57 -5.97 9.08 2.91
N SER A 58 -6.56 7.92 2.64
CA SER A 58 -7.60 7.73 1.62
C SER A 58 -8.86 8.59 1.84
N VAL A 59 -9.09 9.00 3.09
CA VAL A 59 -10.25 9.81 3.53
C VAL A 59 -9.81 10.92 4.49
N HIS A 60 -8.60 11.47 4.27
CA HIS A 60 -7.93 12.36 5.23
C HIS A 60 -8.71 13.64 5.55
N ARG A 61 -9.47 14.21 4.57
CA ARG A 61 -10.28 15.41 4.82
C ARG A 61 -11.51 15.10 5.66
N LEU A 62 -12.14 13.96 5.40
CA LEU A 62 -13.27 13.49 6.20
C LEU A 62 -12.80 13.21 7.63
N ALA A 63 -11.68 12.50 7.80
CA ALA A 63 -11.08 12.23 9.09
C ALA A 63 -10.65 13.52 9.82
N ALA A 64 -10.14 14.51 9.11
CA ALA A 64 -9.77 15.80 9.70
C ALA A 64 -10.99 16.64 10.14
N SER A 65 -12.13 16.48 9.45
CA SER A 65 -13.38 17.16 9.78
C SER A 65 -14.12 16.49 10.94
N ASP A 66 -14.22 15.15 10.92
CA ASP A 66 -14.90 14.34 11.92
C ASP A 66 -14.27 12.96 11.98
N LEU A 67 -13.28 12.77 12.85
CA LEU A 67 -12.60 11.49 12.98
C LEU A 67 -13.54 10.40 13.51
N ALA A 68 -14.37 10.70 14.51
CA ALA A 68 -15.27 9.72 15.12
C ALA A 68 -16.30 9.20 14.11
N GLY A 69 -16.98 10.11 13.42
CA GLY A 69 -17.93 9.74 12.36
C GLY A 69 -17.28 9.00 11.20
N THR A 70 -16.04 9.37 10.83
CA THR A 70 -15.28 8.65 9.79
C THR A 70 -14.96 7.22 10.21
N LEU A 71 -14.54 6.99 11.44
CA LEU A 71 -14.28 5.63 11.97
C LEU A 71 -15.56 4.80 12.01
N ASP A 72 -16.68 5.37 12.40
CA ASP A 72 -17.98 4.69 12.40
C ASP A 72 -18.41 4.25 10.99
N GLU A 73 -18.22 5.10 9.98
CA GLU A 73 -18.51 4.74 8.58
C GLU A 73 -17.59 3.63 8.07
N ILE A 74 -16.29 3.70 8.37
CA ILE A 74 -15.32 2.65 8.02
C ILE A 74 -15.70 1.30 8.65
N ALA A 75 -16.11 1.31 9.92
CA ALA A 75 -16.57 0.10 10.60
C ALA A 75 -17.82 -0.50 9.94
N LYS A 76 -18.81 0.33 9.56
CA LYS A 76 -20.03 -0.10 8.82
C LYS A 76 -19.71 -0.72 7.47
N MET A 77 -18.61 -0.33 6.80
CA MET A 77 -18.16 -0.93 5.55
C MET A 77 -17.59 -2.34 5.73
N GLY A 78 -17.23 -2.72 6.97
CA GLY A 78 -16.70 -4.04 7.30
C GLY A 78 -15.19 -4.15 7.28
N TYR A 79 -14.48 -3.06 7.49
CA TYR A 79 -13.06 -3.06 7.81
C TYR A 79 -12.83 -3.55 9.24
N ASP A 80 -11.68 -4.18 9.49
CA ASP A 80 -11.29 -4.70 10.80
C ASP A 80 -10.47 -3.65 11.60
N GLY A 81 -9.94 -2.64 10.90
CA GLY A 81 -9.12 -1.60 11.52
C GLY A 81 -8.79 -0.45 10.57
N VAL A 82 -7.96 0.46 11.09
CA VAL A 82 -7.44 1.61 10.35
C VAL A 82 -5.93 1.74 10.57
N GLU A 83 -5.23 2.27 9.59
CA GLU A 83 -3.89 2.79 9.74
C GLU A 83 -3.94 4.32 9.74
N PHE A 84 -3.32 4.94 10.73
CA PHE A 84 -3.37 6.38 10.90
C PHE A 84 -2.34 7.11 10.02
N ALA A 85 -2.78 8.20 9.37
CA ALA A 85 -1.92 9.16 8.66
C ALA A 85 -1.78 10.47 9.45
N GLY A 86 -1.55 10.35 10.76
CA GLY A 86 -1.60 11.44 11.74
C GLY A 86 -2.83 11.33 12.63
N TYR A 87 -2.87 12.18 13.68
CA TYR A 87 -3.90 12.07 14.74
C TYR A 87 -5.02 13.11 14.61
N TYR A 88 -5.00 13.93 13.56
CA TYR A 88 -6.04 14.94 13.25
C TYR A 88 -6.37 15.89 14.41
N GLY A 89 -5.34 16.23 15.21
CA GLY A 89 -5.50 17.12 16.37
C GLY A 89 -6.16 16.50 17.60
N ASN A 90 -6.45 15.20 17.60
CA ASN A 90 -7.07 14.51 18.72
C ASN A 90 -6.03 13.96 19.71
N ASP A 91 -6.40 13.89 20.99
CA ASP A 91 -5.59 13.20 22.00
C ASP A 91 -5.59 11.67 21.76
N PRO A 92 -4.45 10.99 21.91
CA PRO A 92 -4.38 9.53 21.70
C PRO A 92 -5.38 8.73 22.55
N LYS A 93 -5.69 9.15 23.77
CA LYS A 93 -6.69 8.48 24.63
C LYS A 93 -8.10 8.65 24.10
N ASP A 94 -8.40 9.79 23.47
CA ASP A 94 -9.71 9.99 22.86
C ASP A 94 -9.83 9.20 21.56
N ILE A 95 -8.76 9.13 20.75
CA ILE A 95 -8.70 8.22 19.60
C ILE A 95 -8.93 6.77 20.03
N ARG A 96 -8.31 6.33 21.13
CA ARG A 96 -8.53 4.98 21.65
C ARG A 96 -10.01 4.72 21.96
N LYS A 97 -10.71 5.66 22.60
CA LYS A 97 -12.15 5.56 22.87
C LYS A 97 -12.97 5.49 21.56
N MET A 98 -12.61 6.30 20.55
CA MET A 98 -13.27 6.26 19.24
C MET A 98 -13.10 4.89 18.57
N LEU A 99 -11.90 4.31 18.61
CA LEU A 99 -11.64 2.96 18.12
C LEU A 99 -12.44 1.90 18.86
N ASP A 100 -12.49 1.98 20.20
CA ASP A 100 -13.28 1.06 21.02
C ASP A 100 -14.77 1.14 20.70
N ASN A 101 -15.31 2.36 20.54
CA ASN A 101 -16.71 2.58 20.22
C ASN A 101 -17.08 2.04 18.83
N SER A 102 -16.23 2.22 17.82
CA SER A 102 -16.44 1.74 16.47
C SER A 102 -16.13 0.24 16.31
N GLY A 103 -15.43 -0.37 17.26
CA GLY A 103 -14.94 -1.75 17.19
C GLY A 103 -13.74 -1.94 16.25
N LEU A 104 -13.13 -0.86 15.76
CA LEU A 104 -11.96 -0.90 14.92
C LEU A 104 -10.68 -1.05 15.74
N LYS A 105 -9.64 -1.63 15.10
CA LYS A 105 -8.30 -1.75 15.67
C LYS A 105 -7.33 -0.77 14.97
N CYS A 106 -6.31 -0.34 15.70
CA CYS A 106 -5.17 0.33 15.11
C CYS A 106 -4.26 -0.70 14.44
N ALA A 107 -4.19 -0.72 13.11
CA ALA A 107 -3.28 -1.58 12.35
C ALA A 107 -1.83 -1.08 12.43
N GLY A 108 -1.66 0.23 12.49
CA GLY A 108 -0.38 0.92 12.55
C GLY A 108 -0.57 2.42 12.37
N THR A 109 0.53 3.14 12.31
CA THR A 109 0.51 4.56 11.98
C THR A 109 1.61 4.91 10.98
N HIS A 110 1.32 5.82 10.06
CA HIS A 110 2.37 6.54 9.37
C HIS A 110 2.92 7.61 10.32
N THR A 111 4.16 7.41 10.73
CA THR A 111 4.88 8.21 11.74
C THR A 111 5.99 8.98 11.07
N ASP A 112 6.07 10.29 11.32
CA ASP A 112 7.20 11.09 10.82
C ASP A 112 8.52 10.50 11.35
N LEU A 113 9.53 10.41 10.47
CA LEU A 113 10.82 9.84 10.84
C LEU A 113 11.47 10.56 12.05
N ARG A 114 11.22 11.88 12.17
CA ARG A 114 11.69 12.68 13.31
C ARG A 114 11.06 12.29 14.65
N ASP A 115 9.85 11.72 14.62
CA ASP A 115 9.16 11.25 15.81
C ASP A 115 9.61 9.84 16.23
N LEU A 116 10.41 9.17 15.40
CA LEU A 116 11.08 7.90 15.69
C LEU A 116 12.54 8.08 16.17
N GLU A 117 13.00 9.33 16.31
CA GLU A 117 14.36 9.65 16.74
C GLU A 117 14.39 10.07 18.22
N ASP A 118 15.53 9.90 18.78
CA ASP A 118 16.03 10.07 20.14
C ASP A 118 15.04 10.58 21.22
N ASP A 119 14.80 11.86 21.26
CA ASP A 119 14.03 12.53 22.33
C ASP A 119 12.49 12.37 22.19
N ARG A 120 12.03 11.93 21.03
CA ARG A 120 10.61 11.75 20.71
C ARG A 120 10.14 10.32 20.71
N PHE A 121 11.10 9.38 20.60
CA PHE A 121 10.78 7.96 20.45
C PHE A 121 9.88 7.41 21.56
N ASP A 122 10.24 7.68 22.82
CA ASP A 122 9.50 7.14 23.97
C ASP A 122 8.06 7.64 23.99
N ARG A 123 7.84 8.92 23.69
CA ARG A 123 6.49 9.50 23.57
C ARG A 123 5.71 8.85 22.42
N THR A 124 6.35 8.63 21.29
CA THR A 124 5.72 7.98 20.14
C THR A 124 5.36 6.54 20.47
N ALA A 125 6.24 5.81 21.13
CA ALA A 125 5.98 4.44 21.59
C ALA A 125 4.82 4.39 22.61
N GLU A 126 4.73 5.35 23.53
CA GLU A 126 3.61 5.46 24.47
C GLU A 126 2.27 5.69 23.74
N ILE A 127 2.25 6.57 22.73
CA ILE A 127 1.06 6.79 21.90
C ILE A 127 0.62 5.49 21.23
N HIS A 128 1.54 4.74 20.64
CA HIS A 128 1.23 3.46 20.01
C HIS A 128 0.66 2.44 20.99
N ASN A 129 1.20 2.37 22.19
CA ASN A 129 0.67 1.51 23.25
C ASN A 129 -0.75 1.92 23.68
N ILE A 130 -1.05 3.23 23.74
CA ILE A 130 -2.42 3.73 23.99
C ILE A 130 -3.35 3.32 22.85
N LEU A 131 -2.95 3.50 21.61
CA LEU A 131 -3.76 3.15 20.43
C LEU A 131 -3.91 1.63 20.24
N GLY A 132 -2.99 0.84 20.81
CA GLY A 132 -2.95 -0.61 20.65
C GLY A 132 -2.38 -1.08 19.31
N GLY A 133 -1.78 -0.19 18.53
CA GLY A 133 -1.10 -0.48 17.27
C GLY A 133 0.37 -0.80 17.48
N LYS A 134 0.89 -1.85 16.83
CA LYS A 134 2.29 -2.28 17.01
C LYS A 134 3.25 -1.75 15.95
N LEU A 135 2.75 -1.17 14.86
CA LEU A 135 3.53 -0.85 13.68
C LEU A 135 3.70 0.67 13.53
N MET A 136 4.92 1.14 13.75
CA MET A 136 5.37 2.53 13.53
C MET A 136 6.03 2.60 12.17
N ILE A 137 5.31 3.05 11.16
CA ILE A 137 5.77 3.04 9.78
C ILE A 137 6.15 4.45 9.35
N ALA A 138 7.42 4.67 9.03
CA ALA A 138 7.85 5.94 8.46
C ALA A 138 7.60 5.93 6.94
N PRO A 139 6.70 6.77 6.40
CA PRO A 139 6.59 6.91 4.98
C PRO A 139 7.88 7.53 4.45
N ILE A 140 8.58 6.81 3.59
CA ILE A 140 9.70 7.37 2.84
C ILE A 140 9.08 8.16 1.69
N VAL A 141 8.70 9.42 1.98
CA VAL A 141 8.07 10.27 0.98
C VAL A 141 9.13 10.85 0.05
N PRO A 142 8.84 10.91 -1.25
CA PRO A 142 9.79 11.21 -2.33
C PRO A 142 10.58 12.50 -2.20
N TYR A 143 10.04 13.52 -1.60
CA TYR A 143 10.57 14.87 -1.69
C TYR A 143 11.74 15.21 -0.75
N SER A 144 12.02 14.37 0.26
CA SER A 144 13.16 14.60 1.15
C SER A 144 14.11 13.39 1.29
N ILE A 145 13.65 12.20 1.00
CA ILE A 145 14.37 10.94 1.26
C ILE A 145 14.55 10.10 -0.02
N GLU A 146 13.80 10.34 -1.12
CA GLU A 146 13.98 9.60 -2.39
C GLU A 146 15.38 9.81 -3.00
N ASN A 147 15.89 11.02 -2.97
CA ASN A 147 17.29 11.25 -3.30
C ASN A 147 18.24 10.52 -2.34
N ALA A 148 17.79 10.29 -1.10
CA ALA A 148 18.53 9.55 -0.11
C ALA A 148 18.64 8.05 -0.44
N LEU A 149 17.58 7.44 -0.99
CA LEU A 149 17.63 6.04 -1.40
C LEU A 149 18.46 5.83 -2.67
N HIS A 150 18.62 6.84 -3.51
CA HIS A 150 19.40 6.76 -4.75
C HIS A 150 20.89 7.00 -4.55
N ASP A 151 21.31 7.59 -3.43
CA ASP A 151 22.69 7.70 -3.04
C ASP A 151 23.05 6.54 -2.11
N VAL A 152 24.06 5.74 -2.49
CA VAL A 152 24.43 4.51 -1.79
C VAL A 152 24.77 4.75 -0.32
N ASP A 153 25.57 5.80 -0.04
CA ASP A 153 26.01 6.09 1.32
C ASP A 153 24.87 6.62 2.18
N THR A 154 23.98 7.42 1.59
CA THR A 154 22.78 7.93 2.29
C THR A 154 21.78 6.83 2.56
N ASN A 155 21.58 5.90 1.61
CA ASN A 155 20.75 4.71 1.79
C ASN A 155 21.27 3.87 2.96
N LYS A 156 22.57 3.62 3.02
CA LYS A 156 23.21 2.87 4.11
C LYS A 156 23.04 3.58 5.46
N ARG A 157 23.30 4.89 5.54
CA ARG A 157 23.08 5.67 6.78
C ARG A 157 21.62 5.62 7.23
N LEU A 158 20.67 5.66 6.29
CA LEU A 158 19.27 5.52 6.63
C LEU A 158 18.96 4.13 7.19
N ALA A 159 19.49 3.07 6.58
CA ALA A 159 19.33 1.70 7.08
C ALA A 159 19.90 1.55 8.51
N GLU A 160 21.07 2.12 8.79
CA GLU A 160 21.66 2.15 10.12
C GLU A 160 20.74 2.85 11.15
N ARG A 161 20.12 3.98 10.78
CA ARG A 161 19.13 4.68 11.64
C ARG A 161 17.93 3.78 11.95
N PHE A 162 17.38 3.09 10.95
CA PHE A 162 16.27 2.16 11.16
C PHE A 162 16.65 0.96 12.04
N ASN A 163 17.88 0.48 11.94
CA ASN A 163 18.39 -0.57 12.84
C ASN A 163 18.38 -0.11 14.30
N VAL A 164 18.83 1.12 14.57
CA VAL A 164 18.80 1.71 15.92
C VAL A 164 17.36 1.87 16.42
N MET A 165 16.44 2.37 15.58
CA MET A 165 15.03 2.53 15.94
C MET A 165 14.37 1.18 16.21
N ALA A 166 14.68 0.14 15.43
CA ALA A 166 14.14 -1.20 15.64
C ALA A 166 14.59 -1.78 17.00
N GLU A 167 15.84 -1.58 17.39
CA GLU A 167 16.32 -1.98 18.72
C GLU A 167 15.61 -1.21 19.85
N LYS A 168 15.40 0.11 19.68
CA LYS A 168 14.65 0.93 20.65
C LYS A 168 13.18 0.49 20.77
N ALA A 169 12.56 -0.03 19.70
CA ALA A 169 11.16 -0.46 19.71
C ALA A 169 10.93 -1.77 20.50
N LYS A 170 11.93 -2.63 20.60
CA LYS A 170 11.80 -3.97 21.21
C LYS A 170 11.25 -3.95 22.64
N PRO A 171 11.76 -3.11 23.58
CA PRO A 171 11.23 -3.07 24.94
C PRO A 171 9.75 -2.70 25.05
N TYR A 172 9.24 -1.96 24.06
CA TYR A 172 7.82 -1.57 23.98
C TYR A 172 6.94 -2.62 23.31
N GLY A 173 7.53 -3.69 22.73
CA GLY A 173 6.82 -4.67 21.92
C GLY A 173 6.31 -4.13 20.56
N LEU A 174 6.97 -3.07 20.08
CA LEU A 174 6.64 -2.37 18.84
C LEU A 174 7.63 -2.71 17.72
N PHE A 175 7.25 -2.41 16.50
CA PHE A 175 8.06 -2.56 15.30
C PHE A 175 8.16 -1.23 14.56
N VAL A 176 9.33 -0.94 14.05
CA VAL A 176 9.57 0.20 13.15
C VAL A 176 9.74 -0.32 11.73
N GLY A 177 9.24 0.43 10.76
CA GLY A 177 9.37 0.08 9.35
C GLY A 177 9.24 1.27 8.42
N THR A 178 9.33 0.97 7.13
CA THR A 178 9.12 1.97 6.08
C THR A 178 7.93 1.63 5.22
N HIS A 179 7.24 2.67 4.71
CA HIS A 179 6.19 2.57 3.71
C HIS A 179 6.70 2.99 2.33
N GLY A 180 6.09 2.43 1.29
CA GLY A 180 6.35 2.74 -0.11
C GLY A 180 7.18 1.67 -0.79
N GLY A 181 8.33 2.03 -1.25
CA GLY A 181 9.26 1.17 -1.95
C GLY A 181 9.74 1.80 -3.24
N GLU A 182 11.04 1.82 -3.46
CA GLU A 182 11.68 2.39 -4.64
C GLU A 182 12.31 1.28 -5.46
N GLY A 183 11.73 1.02 -6.63
CA GLY A 183 12.17 -0.03 -7.55
C GLY A 183 13.27 0.40 -8.52
N ARG A 184 13.55 1.72 -8.65
CA ARG A 184 14.61 2.20 -9.53
C ARG A 184 15.96 1.62 -9.14
N LEU A 185 16.76 1.29 -10.14
CA LEU A 185 18.06 0.67 -9.93
C LEU A 185 19.11 1.73 -9.56
N VAL A 186 19.89 1.42 -8.52
CA VAL A 186 21.11 2.13 -8.15
C VAL A 186 22.23 1.09 -8.22
N ASP A 187 23.17 1.28 -9.13
CA ASP A 187 24.23 0.30 -9.42
C ASP A 187 23.69 -1.12 -9.66
N GLY A 188 22.60 -1.23 -10.43
CA GLY A 188 21.99 -2.50 -10.81
C GLY A 188 21.12 -3.19 -9.75
N ILE A 189 20.94 -2.57 -8.58
CA ILE A 189 20.12 -3.09 -7.47
C ILE A 189 18.98 -2.11 -7.19
N PRO A 190 17.72 -2.56 -7.03
CA PRO A 190 16.63 -1.68 -6.59
C PRO A 190 16.97 -0.94 -5.29
N ALA A 191 16.67 0.35 -5.21
CA ALA A 191 17.06 1.18 -4.06
C ALA A 191 16.47 0.65 -2.74
N SER A 192 15.22 0.19 -2.75
CA SER A 192 14.62 -0.46 -1.58
C SER A 192 15.26 -1.80 -1.23
N GLU A 193 15.69 -2.57 -2.22
CA GLU A 193 16.38 -3.83 -1.97
C GLU A 193 17.74 -3.59 -1.29
N ARG A 194 18.46 -2.55 -1.71
CA ARG A 194 19.69 -2.11 -1.05
C ARG A 194 19.44 -1.76 0.42
N PHE A 195 18.42 -0.94 0.68
CA PHE A 195 18.04 -0.56 2.04
C PHE A 195 17.73 -1.78 2.92
N PHE A 196 16.91 -2.72 2.44
CA PHE A 196 16.56 -3.90 3.22
C PHE A 196 17.68 -4.92 3.36
N ASN A 197 18.69 -4.92 2.49
CA ASN A 197 19.91 -5.72 2.68
C ASN A 197 20.74 -5.24 3.88
N ASP A 198 20.74 -3.94 4.16
CA ASP A 198 21.51 -3.31 5.22
C ASP A 198 20.72 -3.15 6.54
N THR A 199 19.42 -3.55 6.57
CA THR A 199 18.61 -3.48 7.77
C THR A 199 18.42 -4.84 8.43
N VAL A 200 18.30 -4.82 9.79
CA VAL A 200 17.96 -6.02 10.58
C VAL A 200 16.56 -6.54 10.22
N PRO A 201 16.30 -7.85 10.42
CA PRO A 201 15.01 -8.47 10.05
C PRO A 201 13.80 -7.85 10.75
N GLU A 202 13.97 -7.20 11.89
CA GLU A 202 12.92 -6.56 12.67
C GLU A 202 12.38 -5.27 12.02
N VAL A 203 13.13 -4.66 11.11
CA VAL A 203 12.64 -3.51 10.35
C VAL A 203 11.55 -3.95 9.37
N VAL A 204 10.33 -3.46 9.56
CA VAL A 204 9.15 -3.84 8.78
C VAL A 204 9.21 -3.24 7.37
N MET A 205 8.81 -4.06 6.41
CA MET A 205 8.70 -3.69 5.00
C MET A 205 7.22 -3.57 4.63
N GLN A 206 6.68 -2.33 4.66
CA GLN A 206 5.35 -2.05 4.13
C GLN A 206 5.47 -1.59 2.68
N ILE A 207 5.37 -2.54 1.75
CA ILE A 207 5.37 -2.22 0.32
C ILE A 207 4.00 -1.64 -0.05
N ASP A 208 4.00 -0.48 -0.73
CA ASP A 208 2.89 -0.04 -1.57
C ASP A 208 3.03 -0.70 -2.93
N ILE A 209 2.13 -1.63 -3.24
CA ILE A 209 2.25 -2.48 -4.43
C ILE A 209 2.23 -1.64 -5.70
N ALA A 210 1.28 -0.71 -5.84
CA ALA A 210 1.16 0.11 -7.03
C ALA A 210 2.36 1.05 -7.22
N TYR A 211 2.77 1.71 -6.15
CA TYR A 211 3.91 2.63 -6.21
C TYR A 211 5.19 1.86 -6.57
N PHE A 212 5.48 0.75 -5.91
CA PHE A 212 6.69 -0.04 -6.18
C PHE A 212 6.73 -0.58 -7.60
N MET A 213 5.60 -1.06 -8.13
CA MET A 213 5.51 -1.47 -9.53
C MET A 213 5.70 -0.30 -10.50
N SER A 214 5.20 0.90 -10.16
CA SER A 214 5.33 2.10 -11.00
C SER A 214 6.77 2.59 -11.13
N THR A 215 7.60 2.31 -10.14
CA THR A 215 9.04 2.62 -10.14
C THR A 215 9.91 1.50 -10.71
N GLY A 216 9.28 0.43 -11.23
CA GLY A 216 9.96 -0.71 -11.87
C GLY A 216 10.32 -1.84 -10.91
N GLY A 217 9.82 -1.81 -9.67
CA GLY A 217 10.02 -2.86 -8.68
C GLY A 217 9.13 -4.08 -8.91
N ASP A 218 9.55 -5.21 -8.34
CA ASP A 218 8.82 -6.48 -8.34
C ASP A 218 8.41 -6.81 -6.90
N PRO A 219 7.17 -6.49 -6.46
CA PRO A 219 6.73 -6.72 -5.09
C PRO A 219 6.72 -8.20 -4.71
N TYR A 220 6.50 -9.08 -5.68
CA TYR A 220 6.49 -10.53 -5.43
C TYR A 220 7.86 -11.01 -4.98
N LYS A 221 8.92 -10.61 -5.71
CA LYS A 221 10.30 -10.97 -5.35
C LYS A 221 10.73 -10.37 -4.01
N MET A 222 10.29 -9.14 -3.72
CA MET A 222 10.62 -8.50 -2.44
C MET A 222 10.03 -9.27 -1.26
N ILE A 223 8.75 -9.68 -1.33
CA ILE A 223 8.12 -10.46 -0.27
C ILE A 223 8.79 -11.84 -0.14
N GLU A 224 9.12 -12.49 -1.26
CA GLU A 224 9.82 -13.78 -1.28
C GLU A 224 11.24 -13.69 -0.67
N LYS A 225 11.96 -12.62 -0.97
CA LYS A 225 13.33 -12.39 -0.49
C LYS A 225 13.39 -12.06 1.00
N TYR A 226 12.54 -11.15 1.46
CA TYR A 226 12.54 -10.64 2.83
C TYR A 226 11.44 -11.27 3.68
N LYS A 227 11.54 -12.59 3.87
CA LYS A 227 10.56 -13.40 4.61
C LYS A 227 10.30 -12.85 6.01
N GLY A 228 9.03 -12.79 6.41
CA GLY A 228 8.60 -12.33 7.73
C GLY A 228 8.59 -10.81 7.92
N ARG A 229 9.05 -10.05 6.94
CA ARG A 229 9.19 -8.59 7.08
C ARG A 229 7.99 -7.80 6.57
N SER A 230 7.08 -8.40 5.79
CA SER A 230 5.86 -7.76 5.28
C SER A 230 4.71 -7.86 6.29
N LYS A 231 4.96 -7.47 7.57
CA LYS A 231 3.94 -7.50 8.64
C LYS A 231 2.69 -6.71 8.29
N THR A 232 2.84 -5.69 7.48
CA THR A 232 1.78 -4.90 6.87
C THR A 232 2.12 -4.64 5.41
N ILE A 233 1.10 -4.49 4.56
CA ILE A 233 1.28 -4.25 3.13
C ILE A 233 0.15 -3.36 2.63
N HIS A 234 0.48 -2.37 1.80
CA HIS A 234 -0.51 -1.52 1.16
C HIS A 234 -1.06 -2.17 -0.10
N LEU A 235 -2.34 -2.50 -0.03
CA LEU A 235 -3.10 -3.02 -1.15
C LEU A 235 -3.63 -1.85 -1.97
N LYS A 236 -2.88 -1.50 -3.00
CA LYS A 236 -3.19 -0.44 -3.94
C LYS A 236 -3.11 -0.98 -5.35
N GLU A 237 -4.12 -0.72 -6.17
CA GLU A 237 -4.20 -1.24 -7.52
C GLU A 237 -3.24 -0.50 -8.47
N SER A 238 -2.71 -1.21 -9.44
CA SER A 238 -1.81 -0.68 -10.46
C SER A 238 -2.36 -0.94 -11.86
N GLY A 239 -2.14 0.02 -12.77
CA GLY A 239 -2.48 -0.13 -14.18
C GLY A 239 -3.74 0.63 -14.59
N ARG A 240 -4.25 0.31 -15.80
CA ARG A 240 -5.30 1.09 -16.46
C ARG A 240 -6.73 0.79 -16.01
N GLY A 241 -6.94 -0.21 -15.16
CA GLY A 241 -8.27 -0.66 -14.74
C GLY A 241 -8.96 0.23 -13.72
N GLY A 242 -8.27 1.22 -13.17
CA GLY A 242 -8.77 2.09 -12.10
C GLY A 242 -8.24 1.72 -10.72
N PRO A 243 -8.63 2.45 -9.69
CA PRO A 243 -8.03 2.33 -8.36
C PRO A 243 -8.62 1.20 -7.49
N ILE A 244 -9.70 0.57 -7.93
CA ILE A 244 -10.35 -0.46 -7.14
C ILE A 244 -9.52 -1.75 -7.21
N ILE A 245 -9.20 -2.32 -6.07
CA ILE A 245 -8.43 -3.55 -5.94
C ILE A 245 -9.06 -4.66 -6.81
N GLY A 246 -8.25 -5.27 -7.68
CA GLY A 246 -8.68 -6.29 -8.64
C GLY A 246 -9.14 -5.75 -9.99
N SER A 247 -9.14 -4.44 -10.20
CA SER A 247 -9.52 -3.84 -11.50
C SER A 247 -8.33 -3.61 -12.45
N GLY A 248 -7.11 -3.80 -12.01
CA GLY A 248 -5.89 -3.49 -12.75
C GLY A 248 -5.02 -4.70 -13.08
N ASN A 249 -3.72 -4.55 -12.91
CA ASN A 249 -2.71 -5.50 -13.39
C ASN A 249 -2.00 -6.29 -12.27
N VAL A 250 -2.35 -6.07 -11.01
CA VAL A 250 -1.74 -6.79 -9.90
C VAL A 250 -2.24 -8.23 -9.85
N ASP A 251 -1.31 -9.20 -9.78
CA ASP A 251 -1.65 -10.60 -9.48
C ASP A 251 -1.93 -10.76 -7.98
N TRP A 252 -3.17 -10.47 -7.60
CA TRP A 252 -3.63 -10.49 -6.20
C TRP A 252 -3.55 -11.89 -5.59
N ASP A 253 -3.82 -12.94 -6.36
CA ASP A 253 -3.72 -14.31 -5.85
C ASP A 253 -2.28 -14.62 -5.42
N ARG A 254 -1.29 -14.16 -6.19
CA ARG A 254 0.13 -14.31 -5.84
C ARG A 254 0.52 -13.45 -4.65
N ILE A 255 0.09 -12.18 -4.58
CA ILE A 255 0.35 -11.32 -3.42
C ILE A 255 -0.20 -11.95 -2.14
N PHE A 256 -1.46 -12.36 -2.15
CA PHE A 256 -2.06 -12.97 -0.96
C PHE A 256 -1.38 -14.29 -0.57
N SER A 257 -1.04 -15.12 -1.56
CA SER A 257 -0.30 -16.36 -1.29
C SER A 257 1.03 -16.09 -0.61
N LEU A 258 1.80 -15.11 -1.07
CA LEU A 258 3.08 -14.73 -0.48
C LEU A 258 2.92 -14.15 0.92
N CYS A 259 1.98 -13.24 1.13
CA CYS A 259 1.68 -12.67 2.43
C CYS A 259 1.29 -13.74 3.46
N GLU A 260 0.44 -14.69 3.05
CA GLU A 260 -0.09 -15.75 3.91
C GLU A 260 0.92 -16.88 4.18
N THR A 261 1.99 -17.01 3.39
CA THR A 261 2.97 -18.11 3.54
C THR A 261 4.32 -17.68 4.06
N VAL A 262 4.94 -16.67 3.42
CA VAL A 262 6.30 -16.25 3.72
C VAL A 262 6.42 -14.81 4.19
N GLY A 263 5.44 -13.95 3.89
CA GLY A 263 5.48 -12.51 4.21
C GLY A 263 5.42 -12.19 5.70
N GLY A 264 4.80 -13.06 6.50
CA GLY A 264 4.55 -12.83 7.93
C GLY A 264 3.53 -11.72 8.15
N THR A 265 2.59 -11.57 7.23
CA THR A 265 1.65 -10.45 7.20
C THR A 265 0.60 -10.56 8.30
N GLU A 266 0.48 -9.51 9.08
CA GLU A 266 -0.47 -9.35 10.18
C GLU A 266 -1.65 -8.45 9.77
N TRP A 267 -1.45 -7.54 8.79
CA TRP A 267 -2.45 -6.61 8.30
C TRP A 267 -2.39 -6.43 6.78
N TYR A 268 -3.55 -6.48 6.15
CA TYR A 268 -3.78 -5.91 4.83
C TYR A 268 -4.30 -4.49 4.99
N VAL A 269 -3.66 -3.51 4.39
CA VAL A 269 -4.07 -2.11 4.45
C VAL A 269 -4.47 -1.66 3.05
N ALA A 270 -5.77 -1.44 2.83
CA ALA A 270 -6.26 -0.87 1.59
C ALA A 270 -5.94 0.63 1.55
N GLU A 271 -5.40 1.10 0.44
CA GLU A 271 -5.15 2.53 0.23
C GLU A 271 -5.65 2.98 -1.14
N ASP A 272 -6.28 4.14 -1.16
CA ASP A 272 -6.68 4.82 -2.37
C ASP A 272 -6.41 6.32 -2.25
N GLU A 273 -5.39 6.81 -2.94
CA GLU A 273 -5.01 8.23 -2.99
C GLU A 273 -5.75 8.99 -4.11
N GLY A 274 -6.90 8.51 -4.53
CA GLY A 274 -7.69 9.20 -5.54
C GLY A 274 -8.19 10.57 -5.07
N SER A 275 -8.46 11.44 -6.01
CA SER A 275 -8.76 12.86 -5.81
C SER A 275 -10.02 13.17 -5.00
N ALA A 276 -10.83 12.16 -4.66
CA ALA A 276 -12.20 12.42 -4.21
C ALA A 276 -12.38 12.40 -2.70
N ASP A 277 -11.42 11.86 -1.93
CA ASP A 277 -11.62 11.72 -0.49
C ASP A 277 -12.98 11.08 -0.21
N ASP A 278 -13.20 9.89 -0.79
CA ASP A 278 -14.54 9.34 -1.04
C ASP A 278 -14.72 7.99 -0.34
N PHE A 279 -15.67 7.91 0.55
CA PHE A 279 -16.11 6.66 1.16
C PHE A 279 -16.51 5.58 0.14
N GLY A 280 -17.06 5.97 -1.01
CA GLY A 280 -17.46 5.05 -2.05
C GLY A 280 -16.32 4.22 -2.61
N ARG A 281 -15.12 4.80 -2.69
CA ARG A 281 -13.92 4.11 -3.20
C ARG A 281 -13.37 3.10 -2.21
N ILE A 282 -13.22 3.46 -0.95
CA ILE A 282 -12.76 2.51 0.06
C ILE A 282 -13.82 1.42 0.33
N ALA A 283 -15.13 1.75 0.23
CA ALA A 283 -16.19 0.75 0.28
C ALA A 283 -16.11 -0.25 -0.89
N ALA A 284 -15.78 0.21 -2.10
CA ALA A 284 -15.55 -0.67 -3.24
C ALA A 284 -14.33 -1.57 -3.06
N CYS A 285 -13.23 -1.05 -2.49
CA CYS A 285 -12.02 -1.83 -2.20
C CYS A 285 -12.29 -2.95 -1.19
N ILE A 286 -12.95 -2.67 -0.06
CA ILE A 286 -13.25 -3.72 0.92
C ILE A 286 -14.21 -4.77 0.34
N LYS A 287 -15.21 -4.36 -0.45
CA LYS A 287 -16.11 -5.27 -1.16
C LYS A 287 -15.34 -6.20 -2.10
N ALA A 288 -14.39 -5.67 -2.87
CA ALA A 288 -13.56 -6.46 -3.77
C ALA A 288 -12.69 -7.47 -2.98
N LEU A 289 -12.05 -7.07 -1.89
CA LEU A 289 -11.26 -7.94 -1.03
C LEU A 289 -12.11 -9.07 -0.42
N ARG A 290 -13.31 -8.76 0.07
CA ARG A 290 -14.25 -9.78 0.59
C ARG A 290 -14.70 -10.75 -0.50
N ALA A 291 -14.90 -10.27 -1.76
CA ALA A 291 -15.22 -11.12 -2.91
C ALA A 291 -14.06 -12.06 -3.29
N MET A 292 -12.80 -11.66 -3.06
CA MET A 292 -11.60 -12.50 -3.19
C MET A 292 -11.42 -13.47 -2.01
N GLY A 293 -12.32 -13.43 -1.01
CA GLY A 293 -12.29 -14.33 0.15
C GLY A 293 -11.36 -13.86 1.28
N LYS A 294 -10.99 -12.61 1.28
CA LYS A 294 -10.16 -11.99 2.33
C LYS A 294 -11.01 -11.33 3.41
#